data_8bcc857eddc9c6f5276195b06f0cf073
#
_entry.id   8bcc857eddc9c6f5276195b06f0cf073
#
_cell.length_a   1.000
_cell.length_b   1.000
_cell.length_c   1.000
_cell.angle_alpha   90.00
_cell.angle_beta   90.00
_cell.angle_gamma   90.00
#
_symmetry.space_group_name_H-M   'P 1'
#
loop_
_entity.id
_entity.type
_entity.pdbx_description
1 polymer ?
#
loop_
_entity_poly.entity_id
_entity_poly.type
_entity_poly.pdbx_seq_one_letter_code
_entity_poly.pdbx_strand_id
1 'polypeptide(L)'
;MHTSSAESRVLKRCVVAITRRDGLFLAIRRGRTVAAGGRVCFPGGHIEPGEEEHQAVVRECLEELAAPVVAAQCVWRSVTDWGTALAWWTVSLEREAMLVPHPIEVEEIFWASADQLLNDPMLLDGNREFLLAVNEGRIVLSS
;
A
#
# COMPACT_ATOMS: atom_id res chain seq x y z
N MET A 1 19.59 20.68 -19.09
CA MET A 1 19.22 20.19 -18.71
C MET A 1 18.57 19.84 -18.20
N HIS A 2 18.27 19.49 -17.88
CA HIS A 2 17.63 18.99 -17.46
C HIS A 2 16.76 18.72 -16.80
N THR A 3 16.58 19.31 -16.78
CA THR A 3 15.27 19.36 -16.51
C THR A 3 14.46 18.16 -16.26
N SER A 4 14.40 17.31 -17.08
CA SER A 4 13.80 16.02 -16.85
C SER A 4 14.47 15.22 -15.76
N SER A 5 15.37 15.81 -15.05
CA SER A 5 16.11 15.10 -14.02
C SER A 5 15.20 14.55 -12.92
N ALA A 6 14.08 15.22 -12.62
CA ALA A 6 13.13 14.69 -11.63
C ALA A 6 12.50 13.38 -12.12
N GLU A 7 12.10 13.33 -13.38
CA GLU A 7 11.53 12.11 -13.94
C GLU A 7 12.57 11.00 -14.04
N SER A 8 13.80 11.37 -14.45
CA SER A 8 14.85 10.37 -14.61
C SER A 8 15.29 9.79 -13.27
N ARG A 9 14.88 10.41 -12.16
CA ARG A 9 15.20 9.89 -10.82
C ARG A 9 14.18 8.90 -10.30
N VAL A 10 13.06 8.72 -10.99
CA VAL A 10 12.10 7.68 -10.60
C VAL A 10 12.70 6.36 -11.03
N LEU A 11 13.21 5.62 -10.06
CA LEU A 11 13.90 4.35 -10.30
C LEU A 11 12.96 3.17 -10.17
N LYS A 12 11.88 3.31 -9.40
CA LYS A 12 10.96 2.22 -9.12
C LYS A 12 9.54 2.74 -9.14
N ARG A 13 8.63 1.87 -9.53
CA ARG A 13 7.20 2.16 -9.49
C ARG A 13 6.53 1.08 -8.67
N CYS A 14 5.73 1.50 -7.70
CA CYS A 14 5.03 0.58 -6.79
C CYS A 14 3.57 0.94 -6.70
N VAL A 15 2.77 -0.02 -6.29
CA VAL A 15 1.36 0.17 -5.96
C VAL A 15 1.16 -0.09 -4.49
N VAL A 16 0.17 0.59 -3.90
CA VAL A 16 -0.24 0.38 -2.51
C VAL A 16 -1.74 0.10 -2.52
N ALA A 17 -2.16 -0.93 -1.80
CA ALA A 17 -3.56 -1.35 -1.76
C ALA A 17 -4.23 -0.81 -0.51
N ILE A 18 -5.31 -0.07 -0.71
CA ILE A 18 -6.12 0.48 0.37
C ILE A 18 -7.42 -0.30 0.44
N THR A 19 -7.58 -1.07 1.49
CA THR A 19 -8.78 -1.87 1.73
C THR A 19 -9.42 -1.39 3.01
N ARG A 20 -10.68 -0.99 2.94
CA ARG A 20 -11.41 -0.51 4.11
C ARG A 20 -12.63 -1.38 4.35
N ARG A 21 -12.91 -1.62 5.64
CA ARG A 21 -14.10 -2.35 6.05
C ARG A 21 -14.48 -1.91 7.45
N ASP A 22 -15.71 -1.42 7.61
CA ASP A 22 -16.24 -1.00 8.92
C ASP A 22 -15.32 0.03 9.59
N GLY A 23 -14.80 0.97 8.80
CA GLY A 23 -13.94 2.03 9.33
C GLY A 23 -12.49 1.61 9.59
N LEU A 24 -12.14 0.36 9.30
CA LEU A 24 -10.79 -0.14 9.53
C LEU A 24 -10.06 -0.34 8.21
N PHE A 25 -8.74 -0.22 8.27
CA PHE A 25 -7.85 -0.46 7.13
C PHE A 25 -7.16 -1.80 7.30
N LEU A 26 -6.96 -2.50 6.19
CA LEU A 26 -6.17 -3.73 6.17
C LEU A 26 -4.69 -3.35 6.08
N ALA A 27 -3.92 -3.77 7.07
CA ALA A 27 -2.50 -3.45 7.17
C ALA A 27 -1.70 -4.71 7.41
N ILE A 28 -0.39 -4.60 7.20
CA ILE A 28 0.53 -5.71 7.44
C ILE A 28 1.73 -5.23 8.25
N ARG A 29 2.32 -6.18 8.98
CA ARG A 29 3.66 -6.03 9.52
C ARG A 29 4.60 -6.78 8.58
N ARG A 30 5.62 -6.09 8.11
CA ARG A 30 6.56 -6.66 7.14
C ARG A 30 7.41 -7.74 7.81
N GLY A 31 7.74 -8.76 7.02
CA GLY A 31 8.60 -9.85 7.49
C GLY A 31 9.96 -9.33 7.93
N ARG A 32 10.58 -10.04 8.85
CA ARG A 32 11.81 -9.56 9.51
C ARG A 32 13.02 -9.52 8.58
N THR A 33 13.02 -10.33 7.52
CA THR A 33 14.18 -10.45 6.65
C THR A 33 14.04 -9.67 5.34
N VAL A 34 12.90 -9.02 5.11
CA VAL A 34 12.74 -8.20 3.91
C VAL A 34 13.09 -6.75 4.22
N ALA A 35 13.15 -5.91 3.18
CA ALA A 35 13.42 -4.49 3.34
C ALA A 35 12.41 -3.87 4.29
N ALA A 36 12.86 -2.99 5.19
CA ALA A 36 12.04 -2.36 6.21
C ALA A 36 11.31 -3.39 7.09
N GLY A 37 12.02 -4.47 7.45
CA GLY A 37 11.45 -5.56 8.23
C GLY A 37 10.88 -5.09 9.56
N GLY A 38 9.74 -5.66 9.95
CA GLY A 38 9.07 -5.31 11.19
C GLY A 38 8.26 -4.04 11.14
N ARG A 39 8.36 -3.25 10.07
CA ARG A 39 7.59 -2.02 9.93
C ARG A 39 6.15 -2.37 9.51
N VAL A 40 5.26 -1.42 9.76
CA VAL A 40 3.83 -1.54 9.46
C VAL A 40 3.52 -0.71 8.22
N CYS A 41 2.72 -1.27 7.31
CA CYS A 41 2.33 -0.56 6.09
C CYS A 41 1.08 -1.21 5.50
N PHE A 42 0.52 -0.57 4.47
CA PHE A 42 -0.50 -1.21 3.66
C PHE A 42 0.15 -2.18 2.68
N PRO A 43 -0.57 -3.21 2.24
CA PRO A 43 -0.03 -4.15 1.25
C PRO A 43 0.32 -3.46 -0.05
N GLY A 44 1.31 -3.97 -0.76
CA GLY A 44 1.69 -3.43 -2.05
C GLY A 44 3.05 -3.95 -2.48
N GLY A 45 3.53 -3.47 -3.59
CA GLY A 45 4.82 -3.86 -4.10
C GLY A 45 5.11 -3.29 -5.47
N HIS A 46 6.16 -3.79 -6.09
CA HIS A 46 6.65 -3.27 -7.36
C HIS A 46 5.72 -3.60 -8.52
N ILE A 47 5.60 -2.65 -9.45
CA ILE A 47 4.94 -2.88 -10.73
C ILE A 47 5.97 -3.54 -11.64
N GLU A 48 5.60 -4.66 -12.25
CA GLU A 48 6.50 -5.39 -13.13
C GLU A 48 6.49 -4.80 -14.55
N PRO A 49 7.56 -5.00 -15.32
CA PRO A 49 7.59 -4.52 -16.70
C PRO A 49 6.38 -5.01 -17.49
N GLY A 50 5.71 -4.10 -18.18
CA GLY A 50 4.53 -4.43 -18.99
C GLY A 50 3.24 -4.57 -18.21
N GLU A 51 3.29 -4.40 -16.89
CA GLU A 51 2.12 -4.55 -16.03
C GLU A 51 1.46 -3.20 -15.79
N GLU A 52 0.12 -3.18 -15.83
CA GLU A 52 -0.64 -1.98 -15.46
C GLU A 52 -0.77 -1.89 -13.95
N GLU A 53 -1.01 -0.67 -13.45
CA GLU A 53 -1.14 -0.46 -11.99
C GLU A 53 -2.24 -1.33 -11.39
N HIS A 54 -3.42 -1.38 -12.04
CA HIS A 54 -4.53 -2.16 -11.49
C HIS A 54 -4.22 -3.65 -11.48
N GLN A 55 -3.42 -4.13 -12.42
CA GLN A 55 -2.97 -5.53 -12.44
C GLN A 55 -1.99 -5.80 -11.31
N ALA A 56 -1.07 -4.86 -11.08
CA ALA A 56 -0.04 -5.00 -10.06
C ALA A 56 -0.66 -5.06 -8.66
N VAL A 57 -1.63 -4.18 -8.37
CA VAL A 57 -2.23 -4.15 -7.04
C VAL A 57 -3.00 -5.44 -6.76
N VAL A 58 -3.67 -6.00 -7.76
CA VAL A 58 -4.38 -7.28 -7.62
C VAL A 58 -3.39 -8.41 -7.38
N ARG A 59 -2.31 -8.45 -8.16
CA ARG A 59 -1.29 -9.49 -8.03
C ARG A 59 -0.61 -9.42 -6.65
N GLU A 60 -0.26 -8.22 -6.20
CA GLU A 60 0.42 -8.06 -4.91
C GLU A 60 -0.47 -8.50 -3.75
N CYS A 61 -1.75 -8.16 -3.78
CA CYS A 61 -2.68 -8.61 -2.74
C CYS A 61 -2.78 -10.14 -2.71
N LEU A 62 -2.79 -10.76 -3.88
CA LEU A 62 -2.85 -12.21 -3.94
C LEU A 62 -1.56 -12.84 -3.42
N GLU A 63 -0.41 -12.30 -3.80
CA GLU A 63 0.88 -12.84 -3.36
C GLU A 63 1.12 -12.66 -1.87
N GLU A 64 0.82 -11.47 -1.35
CA GLU A 64 1.15 -11.17 0.05
C GLU A 64 0.13 -11.70 1.03
N LEU A 65 -1.15 -11.73 0.67
CA LEU A 65 -2.24 -11.99 1.59
C LEU A 65 -3.14 -13.14 1.17
N ALA A 66 -2.91 -13.75 0.01
CA ALA A 66 -3.84 -14.68 -0.61
C ALA A 66 -5.22 -14.04 -0.78
N ALA A 67 -5.26 -12.73 -0.99
CA ALA A 67 -6.50 -11.95 -1.01
C ALA A 67 -6.97 -11.72 -2.45
N PRO A 68 -8.11 -12.30 -2.85
CA PRO A 68 -8.69 -11.98 -4.15
C PRO A 68 -9.39 -10.62 -4.02
N VAL A 69 -8.88 -9.63 -4.75
CA VAL A 69 -9.40 -8.27 -4.73
C VAL A 69 -9.75 -7.81 -6.13
N VAL A 70 -10.61 -6.81 -6.19
CA VAL A 70 -10.90 -6.08 -7.43
C VAL A 70 -10.37 -4.67 -7.25
N ALA A 71 -9.55 -4.21 -8.18
CA ALA A 71 -9.02 -2.85 -8.15
C ALA A 71 -10.15 -1.87 -8.49
N ALA A 72 -10.27 -0.82 -7.71
CA ALA A 72 -11.35 0.14 -7.88
C ALA A 72 -10.85 1.47 -8.46
N GLN A 73 -9.96 2.16 -7.74
CA GLN A 73 -9.62 3.53 -8.13
C GLN A 73 -8.25 3.92 -7.58
N CYS A 74 -7.45 4.62 -8.40
CA CYS A 74 -6.25 5.27 -7.90
C CYS A 74 -6.66 6.57 -7.22
N VAL A 75 -6.40 6.69 -5.92
CA VAL A 75 -6.85 7.84 -5.13
C VAL A 75 -5.73 8.81 -4.80
N TRP A 76 -4.49 8.42 -4.98
CA TRP A 76 -3.36 9.30 -4.66
C TRP A 76 -2.10 8.81 -5.36
N ARG A 77 -1.19 9.75 -5.59
CA ARG A 77 0.13 9.45 -6.16
C ARG A 77 1.17 10.23 -5.37
N SER A 78 2.28 9.58 -5.06
CA SER A 78 3.36 10.20 -4.32
C SER A 78 4.70 9.67 -4.79
N VAL A 79 5.77 10.38 -4.44
CA VAL A 79 7.13 9.95 -4.77
C VAL A 79 7.95 10.08 -3.49
N THR A 80 8.67 9.03 -3.14
CA THR A 80 9.53 9.05 -1.98
C THR A 80 10.80 9.85 -2.26
N ASP A 81 11.52 10.23 -1.20
CA ASP A 81 12.77 10.98 -1.33
C ASP A 81 13.82 10.21 -2.12
N TRP A 82 13.75 8.88 -2.10
CA TRP A 82 14.72 8.04 -2.83
C TRP A 82 14.24 7.62 -4.21
N GLY A 83 13.14 8.21 -4.70
CA GLY A 83 12.75 8.05 -6.10
C GLY A 83 11.77 6.93 -6.40
N THR A 84 11.07 6.39 -5.40
CA THR A 84 10.02 5.42 -5.66
C THR A 84 8.69 6.13 -5.88
N ALA A 85 8.07 5.92 -7.03
CA ALA A 85 6.74 6.44 -7.33
C ALA A 85 5.70 5.47 -6.82
N LEU A 86 4.75 5.97 -6.04
CA LEU A 86 3.70 5.15 -5.41
C LEU A 86 2.35 5.54 -5.96
N ALA A 87 1.59 4.55 -6.44
CA ALA A 87 0.20 4.72 -6.84
C ALA A 87 -0.67 4.02 -5.80
N TRP A 88 -1.55 4.78 -5.16
CA TRP A 88 -2.38 4.32 -4.05
C TRP A 88 -3.75 3.98 -4.59
N TRP A 89 -4.09 2.70 -4.57
CA TRP A 89 -5.32 2.18 -5.18
C TRP A 89 -6.26 1.63 -4.13
N THR A 90 -7.53 2.05 -4.18
CA THR A 90 -8.55 1.38 -3.39
C THR A 90 -8.88 0.06 -4.08
N VAL A 91 -9.07 -0.96 -3.26
CA VAL A 91 -9.44 -2.30 -3.74
C VAL A 91 -10.60 -2.82 -2.93
N SER A 92 -11.38 -3.71 -3.53
CA SER A 92 -12.51 -4.35 -2.88
C SER A 92 -12.13 -5.80 -2.59
N LEU A 93 -12.20 -6.18 -1.33
CA LEU A 93 -11.89 -7.53 -0.87
C LEU A 93 -13.19 -8.28 -0.63
N GLU A 94 -13.27 -9.50 -1.14
CA GLU A 94 -14.42 -10.36 -0.87
C GLU A 94 -14.55 -10.58 0.64
N ARG A 95 -15.77 -10.43 1.15
CA ARG A 95 -16.01 -10.42 2.61
C ARG A 95 -15.58 -11.71 3.29
N GLU A 96 -15.73 -12.84 2.62
CA GLU A 96 -15.43 -14.13 3.20
C GLU A 96 -14.05 -14.66 2.84
N ALA A 97 -13.21 -13.82 2.25
CA ALA A 97 -11.87 -14.23 1.88
C ALA A 97 -11.06 -14.62 3.12
N MET A 98 -10.35 -15.74 3.03
CA MET A 98 -9.46 -16.17 4.10
C MET A 98 -8.04 -15.68 3.77
N LEU A 99 -7.58 -14.72 4.55
CA LEU A 99 -6.28 -14.11 4.31
C LEU A 99 -5.18 -15.00 4.89
N VAL A 100 -4.11 -15.19 4.11
CA VAL A 100 -2.96 -15.99 4.52
C VAL A 100 -1.71 -15.18 4.25
N PRO A 101 -0.90 -14.86 5.27
CA PRO A 101 0.30 -14.06 5.05
C PRO A 101 1.35 -14.85 4.29
N HIS A 102 2.04 -14.18 3.36
CA HIS A 102 3.19 -14.76 2.70
C HIS A 102 4.24 -15.08 3.78
N PRO A 103 4.76 -16.31 3.81
CA PRO A 103 5.56 -16.76 4.96
C PRO A 103 6.85 -15.97 5.20
N ILE A 104 7.38 -15.31 4.18
CA ILE A 104 8.63 -14.55 4.32
C ILE A 104 8.36 -13.05 4.35
N GLU A 105 7.47 -12.57 3.46
CA GLU A 105 7.29 -11.13 3.26
C GLU A 105 6.36 -10.50 4.27
N VAL A 106 5.46 -11.26 4.88
CA VAL A 106 4.44 -10.72 5.79
C VAL A 106 4.46 -11.50 7.09
N GLU A 107 4.73 -10.79 8.19
CA GLU A 107 4.72 -11.41 9.50
C GLU A 107 3.31 -11.47 10.09
N GLU A 108 2.50 -10.45 9.82
CA GLU A 108 1.18 -10.33 10.41
C GLU A 108 0.26 -9.54 9.50
N ILE A 109 -1.00 -9.96 9.43
CA ILE A 109 -2.07 -9.23 8.73
C ILE A 109 -3.07 -8.79 9.81
N PHE A 110 -3.49 -7.52 9.79
CA PHE A 110 -4.44 -7.04 10.79
C PHE A 110 -5.26 -5.88 10.27
N TRP A 111 -6.40 -5.66 10.91
CA TRP A 111 -7.27 -4.51 10.63
C TRP A 111 -7.05 -3.47 11.72
N ALA A 112 -6.95 -2.20 11.33
CA ALA A 112 -6.69 -1.12 12.28
C ALA A 112 -7.34 0.18 11.80
N SER A 113 -7.74 1.01 12.74
CA SER A 113 -8.25 2.33 12.42
C SER A 113 -7.10 3.25 12.01
N ALA A 114 -7.44 4.38 11.38
CA ALA A 114 -6.43 5.38 11.04
C ALA A 114 -5.70 5.85 12.30
N ASP A 115 -6.42 6.07 13.40
CA ASP A 115 -5.80 6.52 14.64
C ASP A 115 -4.83 5.48 15.19
N GLN A 116 -5.21 4.21 15.17
CA GLN A 116 -4.32 3.15 15.63
C GLN A 116 -3.04 3.11 14.80
N LEU A 117 -3.17 3.23 13.48
CA LEU A 117 -2.00 3.22 12.60
C LEU A 117 -1.13 4.45 12.80
N LEU A 118 -1.76 5.64 12.92
CA LEU A 118 -1.00 6.88 13.12
C LEU A 118 -0.26 6.90 14.45
N ASN A 119 -0.75 6.17 15.45
CA ASN A 119 -0.09 6.07 16.74
C ASN A 119 0.95 4.96 16.81
N ASP A 120 1.10 4.18 15.75
CA ASP A 120 2.08 3.09 15.72
C ASP A 120 3.43 3.64 15.26
N PRO A 121 4.46 3.59 16.12
CA PRO A 121 5.78 4.10 15.74
C PRO A 121 6.44 3.31 14.61
N MET A 122 5.94 2.11 14.31
CA MET A 122 6.49 1.29 13.24
C MET A 122 5.85 1.58 11.87
N LEU A 123 4.84 2.45 11.82
CA LEU A 123 4.19 2.80 10.55
C LEU A 123 5.19 3.50 9.62
N LEU A 124 5.26 3.05 8.37
CA LEU A 124 6.13 3.67 7.37
C LEU A 124 5.67 5.10 7.09
N ASP A 125 6.64 5.99 6.86
CA ASP A 125 6.37 7.43 6.71
C ASP A 125 5.41 7.74 5.57
N GLY A 126 5.55 7.08 4.43
CA GLY A 126 4.65 7.31 3.30
C GLY A 126 3.20 6.95 3.62
N ASN A 127 3.00 5.90 4.42
CA ASN A 127 1.67 5.49 4.86
C ASN A 127 1.09 6.49 5.85
N ARG A 128 1.94 7.06 6.70
CA ARG A 128 1.53 8.12 7.63
C ARG A 128 1.06 9.33 6.85
N GLU A 129 1.80 9.74 5.82
CA GLU A 129 1.42 10.88 4.98
C GLU A 129 0.08 10.66 4.31
N PHE A 130 -0.14 9.44 3.82
CA PHE A 130 -1.43 9.08 3.20
C PHE A 130 -2.58 9.24 4.20
N LEU A 131 -2.43 8.69 5.39
CA LEU A 131 -3.49 8.75 6.40
C LEU A 131 -3.76 10.17 6.87
N LEU A 132 -2.71 10.99 7.00
CA LEU A 132 -2.88 12.40 7.33
C LEU A 132 -3.64 13.13 6.22
N ALA A 133 -3.34 12.82 4.96
CA ALA A 133 -4.04 13.42 3.83
C ALA A 133 -5.53 13.02 3.83
N VAL A 134 -5.84 11.78 4.20
CA VAL A 134 -7.23 11.34 4.33
C VAL A 134 -7.93 12.11 5.45
N ASN A 135 -7.29 12.22 6.61
CA ASN A 135 -7.86 12.92 7.76
C ASN A 135 -8.07 14.40 7.48
N GLU A 136 -7.22 15.01 6.65
CA GLU A 136 -7.31 16.42 6.29
C GLU A 136 -8.27 16.67 5.11
N GLY A 137 -8.87 15.64 4.57
CA GLY A 137 -9.79 15.77 3.45
C GLY A 137 -9.14 15.96 2.10
N ARG A 138 -7.81 15.84 2.01
CA ARG A 138 -7.10 15.95 0.72
C ARG A 138 -7.29 14.71 -0.13
N ILE A 139 -7.57 13.59 0.52
CA ILE A 139 -7.90 12.33 -0.16
C ILE A 139 -9.28 11.93 0.35
N VAL A 140 -10.19 11.64 -0.57
CA VAL A 140 -11.54 11.21 -0.24
C VAL A 140 -11.68 9.73 -0.61
N LEU A 141 -12.01 8.91 0.37
CA LEU A 141 -12.20 7.49 0.17
C LEU A 141 -13.69 7.18 0.20
N SER A 142 -14.14 6.44 -0.81
CA SER A 142 -15.51 5.93 -0.83
C SER A 142 -15.63 4.85 0.24
N SER A 143 -16.72 4.88 0.97
CA SER A 143 -16.94 3.88 2.01
C SER A 143 -17.43 2.56 1.45
#